data_47f9aa83b7e24e82e7b5f1e45203349c
#
_entry.id   47f9aa83b7e24e82e7b5f1e45203349c
#
_cell.length_a   1.000
_cell.length_b   1.000
_cell.length_c   1.000
_cell.angle_alpha   90.00
_cell.angle_beta   90.00
_cell.angle_gamma   90.00
#
_symmetry.space_group_name_H-M   'P 1'
#
loop_
_entity.id
_entity.type
_entity.pdbx_description
1 polymer ?
#
loop_
_entity_poly.entity_id
_entity_poly.type
_entity_poly.pdbx_seq_one_letter_code
_entity_poly.pdbx_strand_id
1 'polypeptide(L)'
;MGTKLVANEFVAYNTLSAYLPSTNPAIVKTVALVNGHAMSAKTIAIVSFALCGFANLGSMGIQIGGIGALEPSRREDLTKLVVRALIAGTLASYMSATLAGMML
;
A
#
# COMPACT_ATOMS: atom_id res chain seq x y z
N MET A 1 5.28 2.39 4.31
CA MET A 1 3.84 2.61 4.56
C MET A 1 3.39 4.03 4.21
N GLY A 2 4.09 5.08 4.61
CA GLY A 2 3.73 6.45 4.25
C GLY A 2 3.56 6.68 2.74
N THR A 3 4.45 6.14 1.94
CA THR A 3 4.40 6.23 0.46
C THR A 3 3.10 5.66 -0.12
N LYS A 4 2.59 4.54 0.45
CA LYS A 4 1.30 3.96 0.05
C LYS A 4 0.14 4.93 0.32
N LEU A 5 0.10 5.52 1.51
CA LEU A 5 -1.00 6.41 1.92
C LEU A 5 -1.03 7.72 1.12
N VAL A 6 0.14 8.31 0.87
CA VAL A 6 0.24 9.62 0.22
C VAL A 6 0.18 9.50 -1.31
N ALA A 7 0.95 8.57 -1.88
CA ALA A 7 0.99 8.35 -3.32
C ALA A 7 -0.01 7.26 -3.73
N ASN A 8 0.48 6.03 -3.83
CA ASN A 8 -0.33 4.83 -4.08
C ASN A 8 0.50 3.57 -3.81
N GLU A 9 -0.15 2.41 -3.92
CA GLU A 9 0.49 1.10 -3.75
C GLU A 9 1.56 0.81 -4.80
N PHE A 10 1.38 1.26 -6.04
CA PHE A 10 2.36 1.02 -7.11
C PHE A 10 3.71 1.66 -6.80
N VAL A 11 3.72 2.93 -6.39
CA VAL A 11 4.95 3.63 -5.97
C VAL A 11 5.55 2.96 -4.73
N ALA A 12 4.71 2.51 -3.80
CA ALA A 12 5.18 1.80 -2.62
C ALA A 12 5.81 0.44 -2.94
N TYR A 13 5.26 -0.33 -3.88
CA TYR A 13 5.87 -1.57 -4.38
C TYR A 13 7.17 -1.32 -5.12
N ASN A 14 7.25 -0.28 -5.92
CA ASN A 14 8.50 0.10 -6.58
C ASN A 14 9.59 0.45 -5.55
N THR A 15 9.22 1.13 -4.47
CA THR A 15 10.15 1.36 -3.35
C THR A 15 10.53 0.06 -2.65
N LEU A 16 9.58 -0.86 -2.44
CA LEU A 16 9.84 -2.17 -1.83
C LEU A 16 10.77 -3.02 -2.68
N SER A 17 10.67 -2.93 -4.02
CA SER A 17 11.51 -3.72 -4.94
C SER A 17 13.00 -3.49 -4.72
N ALA A 18 13.39 -2.31 -4.24
CA ALA A 18 14.78 -1.98 -3.88
C ALA A 18 15.30 -2.78 -2.67
N TYR A 19 14.41 -3.36 -1.86
CA TYR A 19 14.75 -4.17 -0.68
C TYR A 19 14.62 -5.67 -0.90
N LEU A 20 14.18 -6.09 -2.10
CA LEU A 20 14.05 -7.50 -2.43
C LEU A 20 15.43 -8.10 -2.76
N PRO A 21 15.68 -9.36 -2.38
CA PRO A 21 16.88 -10.05 -2.80
C PRO A 21 16.92 -10.14 -4.32
N SER A 22 17.96 -9.59 -4.92
CA SER A 22 18.15 -9.58 -6.37
C SER A 22 19.40 -10.35 -6.72
N THR A 23 19.34 -11.08 -7.82
CA THR A 23 20.53 -11.73 -8.44
C THR A 23 21.42 -10.71 -9.15
N ASN A 24 20.96 -9.47 -9.33
CA ASN A 24 21.75 -8.41 -9.97
C ASN A 24 22.70 -7.76 -8.95
N PRO A 25 24.02 -7.86 -9.11
CA PRO A 25 25.00 -7.35 -8.16
C PRO A 25 24.95 -5.84 -7.93
N ALA A 26 24.44 -5.06 -8.90
CA ALA A 26 24.26 -3.62 -8.75
C ALA A 26 23.11 -3.29 -7.78
N ILE A 27 22.03 -4.09 -7.81
CA ILE A 27 20.87 -3.94 -6.91
C ILE A 27 21.22 -4.45 -5.51
N VAL A 28 21.97 -5.55 -5.39
CA VAL A 28 22.44 -6.07 -4.10
C VAL A 28 23.27 -5.03 -3.35
N LYS A 29 24.12 -4.27 -4.04
CA LYS A 29 24.86 -3.16 -3.42
C LYS A 29 23.96 -2.06 -2.89
N THR A 30 22.88 -1.73 -3.61
CA THR A 30 21.94 -0.67 -3.21
C THR A 30 21.12 -1.11 -1.98
N VAL A 31 20.68 -2.35 -1.93
CA VAL A 31 19.97 -2.94 -0.78
C VAL A 31 20.87 -3.00 0.47
N ALA A 32 22.14 -3.34 0.29
CA ALA A 32 23.10 -3.35 1.39
C ALA A 32 23.39 -1.95 1.96
N LEU A 33 23.19 -0.89 1.18
CA LEU A 33 23.43 0.50 1.58
C LEU A 33 22.27 1.14 2.36
N VAL A 34 21.06 0.60 2.28
CA VAL A 34 19.88 1.11 3.00
C VAL A 34 19.69 0.34 4.31
N ASN A 35 20.52 0.60 5.31
CA ASN A 35 20.54 0.05 6.68
C ASN A 35 21.26 -1.29 6.92
N GLY A 36 21.99 -1.84 5.96
CA GLY A 36 22.84 -3.03 6.18
C GLY A 36 22.10 -4.34 6.46
N HIS A 37 20.77 -4.41 6.30
CA HIS A 37 19.97 -5.59 6.58
C HIS A 37 19.04 -5.90 5.41
N ALA A 38 19.20 -7.08 4.82
CA ALA A 38 18.22 -7.61 3.88
C ALA A 38 16.95 -7.99 4.64
N MET A 39 15.77 -7.67 4.09
CA MET A 39 14.51 -8.11 4.66
C MET A 39 14.39 -9.65 4.59
N SER A 40 13.93 -10.28 5.67
CA SER A 40 13.61 -11.70 5.65
C SER A 40 12.43 -11.99 4.72
N ALA A 41 12.32 -13.21 4.21
CA ALA A 41 11.21 -13.64 3.37
C ALA A 41 9.84 -13.38 4.04
N LYS A 42 9.75 -13.64 5.34
CA LYS A 42 8.57 -13.35 6.16
C LYS A 42 8.25 -11.85 6.19
N THR A 43 9.24 -11.00 6.40
CA THR A 43 9.05 -9.54 6.40
C THR A 43 8.58 -9.03 5.04
N ILE A 44 9.16 -9.55 3.95
CA ILE A 44 8.75 -9.20 2.58
C ILE A 44 7.29 -9.57 2.35
N ALA A 45 6.86 -10.77 2.75
CA ALA A 45 5.48 -11.20 2.62
C ALA A 45 4.53 -10.31 3.41
N ILE A 46 4.80 -10.05 4.70
CA ILE A 46 3.98 -9.18 5.54
C ILE A 46 3.84 -7.78 4.92
N VAL A 47 4.96 -7.19 4.48
CA VAL A 47 4.96 -5.85 3.87
C VAL A 47 4.18 -5.86 2.55
N SER A 48 4.33 -6.91 1.72
CA SER A 48 3.60 -7.04 0.46
C SER A 48 2.09 -7.06 0.68
N PHE A 49 1.59 -7.84 1.64
CA PHE A 49 0.17 -7.86 2.00
C PHE A 49 -0.30 -6.53 2.60
N ALA A 50 0.52 -5.89 3.43
CA ALA A 50 0.18 -4.58 4.00
C ALA A 50 0.14 -3.46 2.94
N LEU A 51 0.93 -3.57 1.87
CA LEU A 51 0.90 -2.65 0.73
C LEU A 51 -0.24 -2.96 -0.24
N CYS A 52 -0.72 -4.20 -0.28
CA CYS A 52 -1.83 -4.60 -1.12
C CYS A 52 -3.11 -3.88 -0.68
N GLY A 53 -3.73 -3.18 -1.62
CA GLY A 53 -5.00 -2.49 -1.35
C GLY A 53 -4.97 -1.02 -1.79
N PHE A 54 -6.07 -0.59 -2.38
CA PHE A 54 -6.24 0.72 -2.99
C PHE A 54 -6.64 1.81 -1.97
N ALA A 55 -6.23 1.66 -0.71
CA ALA A 55 -6.53 2.60 0.37
C ALA A 55 -5.44 3.67 0.47
N ASN A 56 -5.60 4.77 -0.27
CA ASN A 56 -4.69 5.92 -0.29
C ASN A 56 -5.46 7.22 -0.57
N LEU A 57 -4.80 8.37 -0.38
CA LEU A 57 -5.44 9.68 -0.59
C LEU A 57 -5.85 9.91 -2.04
N GLY A 58 -5.06 9.41 -3.01
CA GLY A 58 -5.39 9.51 -4.43
C GLY A 58 -6.68 8.76 -4.78
N SER A 59 -6.90 7.58 -4.21
CA SER A 59 -8.10 6.78 -4.44
C SER A 59 -9.38 7.45 -3.92
N MET A 60 -9.28 8.24 -2.85
CA MET A 60 -10.40 9.04 -2.37
C MET A 60 -10.87 10.04 -3.43
N GLY A 61 -9.92 10.76 -4.06
CA GLY A 61 -10.23 11.69 -5.14
C GLY A 61 -10.84 11.00 -6.35
N ILE A 62 -10.32 9.84 -6.74
CA ILE A 62 -10.86 9.02 -7.85
C ILE A 62 -12.30 8.57 -7.55
N GLN A 63 -12.57 8.12 -6.33
CA GLN A 63 -13.92 7.67 -5.94
C GLN A 63 -14.91 8.84 -5.91
N ILE A 64 -14.56 9.97 -5.30
CA ILE A 64 -15.41 11.16 -5.27
C ILE A 64 -15.67 11.69 -6.70
N GLY A 65 -14.62 11.75 -7.52
CA GLY A 65 -14.74 12.23 -8.90
C GLY A 65 -15.49 11.25 -9.80
N GLY A 66 -15.12 9.97 -9.80
CA GLY A 66 -15.71 8.96 -10.67
C GLY A 66 -17.16 8.62 -10.31
N ILE A 67 -17.42 8.23 -9.06
CA ILE A 67 -18.79 7.89 -8.62
C ILE A 67 -19.66 9.16 -8.54
N GLY A 68 -19.08 10.27 -8.08
CA GLY A 68 -19.80 11.54 -8.03
C GLY A 68 -20.15 12.14 -9.39
N ALA A 69 -19.50 11.71 -10.48
CA ALA A 69 -19.88 12.05 -11.84
C ALA A 69 -21.08 11.21 -12.34
N LEU A 70 -21.16 9.94 -11.89
CA LEU A 70 -22.28 9.05 -12.22
C LEU A 70 -23.56 9.43 -11.49
N GLU A 71 -23.46 9.86 -10.23
CA GLU A 71 -24.59 10.24 -9.39
C GLU A 71 -24.28 11.52 -8.60
N PRO A 72 -24.41 12.68 -9.22
CA PRO A 72 -24.06 13.98 -8.59
C PRO A 72 -24.83 14.28 -7.31
N SER A 73 -26.06 13.77 -7.17
CA SER A 73 -26.91 13.98 -6.00
C SER A 73 -26.35 13.34 -4.72
N ARG A 74 -25.50 12.31 -4.86
CA ARG A 74 -24.90 11.57 -3.75
C ARG A 74 -23.47 12.00 -3.44
N ARG A 75 -22.96 13.05 -4.07
CA ARG A 75 -21.58 13.50 -3.92
C ARG A 75 -21.23 13.91 -2.50
N GLU A 76 -22.19 14.48 -1.78
CA GLU A 76 -22.01 14.84 -0.37
C GLU A 76 -21.85 13.62 0.52
N ASP A 77 -22.66 12.58 0.30
CA ASP A 77 -22.56 11.30 1.02
C ASP A 77 -21.21 10.63 0.77
N LEU A 78 -20.75 10.62 -0.49
CA LEU A 78 -19.43 10.07 -0.87
C LEU A 78 -18.31 10.79 -0.11
N THR A 79 -18.37 12.12 -0.04
CA THR A 79 -17.34 12.90 0.67
C THR A 79 -17.31 12.58 2.16
N LYS A 80 -18.46 12.33 2.78
CA LYS A 80 -18.55 11.96 4.20
C LYS A 80 -18.07 10.54 4.47
N LEU A 81 -18.31 9.62 3.54
CA LEU A 81 -18.01 8.21 3.71
C LEU A 81 -16.57 7.82 3.31
N VAL A 82 -15.96 8.57 2.38
CA VAL A 82 -14.66 8.20 1.78
C VAL A 82 -13.53 8.12 2.81
N VAL A 83 -13.52 8.96 3.82
CA VAL A 83 -12.50 8.92 4.90
C VAL A 83 -12.68 7.66 5.74
N ARG A 84 -13.90 7.29 6.06
CA ARG A 84 -14.20 6.05 6.81
C ARG A 84 -13.83 4.82 5.97
N ALA A 85 -14.10 4.86 4.67
CA ALA A 85 -13.71 3.80 3.74
C ALA A 85 -12.19 3.67 3.63
N LEU A 86 -11.44 4.78 3.61
CA LEU A 86 -9.97 4.77 3.64
C LEU A 86 -9.43 4.08 4.90
N ILE A 87 -9.96 4.44 6.07
CA ILE A 87 -9.53 3.84 7.34
C ILE A 87 -9.86 2.34 7.35
N ALA A 88 -11.08 1.96 6.98
CA ALA A 88 -11.51 0.56 6.94
C ALA A 88 -10.66 -0.27 5.96
N GLY A 89 -10.38 0.25 4.75
CA GLY A 89 -9.53 -0.41 3.76
C GLY A 89 -8.09 -0.56 4.22
N THR A 90 -7.55 0.43 4.93
CA THR A 90 -6.21 0.36 5.52
C THR A 90 -6.15 -0.72 6.61
N LEU A 91 -7.13 -0.77 7.49
CA LEU A 91 -7.21 -1.80 8.53
C LEU A 91 -7.34 -3.20 7.93
N ALA A 92 -8.16 -3.38 6.89
CA ALA A 92 -8.30 -4.64 6.17
C ALA A 92 -6.96 -5.11 5.57
N SER A 93 -6.18 -4.20 4.97
CA SER A 93 -4.84 -4.51 4.46
C SER A 93 -3.90 -4.97 5.57
N TYR A 94 -3.94 -4.34 6.73
CA TYR A 94 -3.08 -4.70 7.87
C TYR A 94 -3.51 -6.03 8.51
N MET A 95 -4.81 -6.31 8.56
CA MET A 95 -5.32 -7.62 9.00
C MET A 95 -4.83 -8.74 8.07
N SER A 96 -4.91 -8.53 6.76
CA SER A 96 -4.38 -9.49 5.77
C SER A 96 -2.87 -9.72 5.95
N ALA A 97 -2.11 -8.66 6.19
CA ALA A 97 -0.67 -8.75 6.47
C ALA A 97 -0.37 -9.51 7.77
N THR A 98 -1.18 -9.31 8.81
CA THR A 98 -1.06 -10.04 10.08
C THR A 98 -1.32 -11.53 9.89
N LEU A 99 -2.39 -11.89 9.17
CA LEU A 99 -2.70 -13.28 8.86
C LEU A 99 -1.57 -13.94 8.04
N ALA A 100 -1.06 -13.26 7.01
CA ALA A 100 0.08 -13.75 6.25
C ALA A 100 1.31 -13.98 7.14
N GLY A 101 1.58 -13.05 8.07
CA GLY A 101 2.67 -13.19 9.02
C GLY A 101 2.50 -14.32 10.04
N MET A 102 1.27 -14.71 10.34
CA MET A 102 0.98 -15.87 11.22
C MET A 102 1.12 -17.21 10.50
N MET A 103 0.88 -17.24 9.19
CA MET A 103 0.95 -18.47 8.36
C MET A 103 2.39 -18.81 7.91
N LEU A 104 3.30 -17.86 7.96
CA LEU A 104 4.72 -17.97 7.57
C LEU A 104 5.62 -17.97 8.82
#